data_076aa3afb958a19a242b4c2d2552dbe5
#
_entry.id   076aa3afb958a19a242b4c2d2552dbe5
#
_cell.length_a   1.000
_cell.length_b   1.000
_cell.length_c   1.000
_cell.angle_alpha   90.00
_cell.angle_beta   90.00
_cell.angle_gamma   90.00
#
_symmetry.space_group_name_H-M   'P 1'
#
loop_
_entity.id
_entity.type
_entity.pdbx_description
1 polymer ?
#
loop_
_entity_poly.entity_id
_entity_poly.type
_entity_poly.pdbx_seq_one_letter_code
_entity_poly.pdbx_strand_id
1 'polypeptide(L)'
;MELFSPKVHCELLLFCTRATPLTLHAYLVPKDPAHIQDIHEVEKPDGVRIRKPGTVGPLQLEASVHVRTSCRSEILPEMMNLWPLSTANFCEVYMEQPEEGFDMEVISSQHTEPIWRAKIRRNDYLQPSRSPGQVGSQGAAGFVDENRAELISRVTEVMPIADELLSQGVIVRETYSNIDAAPTSEVKMRVLYEGLHSAGAQGKLAFYRILQAQQSLLHSENKQ
;
A
#
# COMPACT_ATOMS: atom_id res chain seq x y z
N MET A 1 -3.27 -10.49 46.36
CA MET A 1 -2.14 -10.70 45.45
C MET A 1 -2.55 -10.15 44.12
N GLU A 2 -2.24 -8.88 43.83
CA GLU A 2 -2.51 -8.30 42.50
C GLU A 2 -1.56 -8.99 41.51
N LEU A 3 -2.11 -9.76 40.62
CA LEU A 3 -1.40 -10.33 39.47
C LEU A 3 -0.96 -9.14 38.62
N PHE A 4 0.32 -8.83 38.63
CA PHE A 4 0.94 -7.84 37.76
C PHE A 4 0.82 -8.34 36.31
N SER A 5 -0.25 -7.95 35.64
CA SER A 5 -0.32 -8.12 34.18
C SER A 5 0.66 -7.17 33.51
N PRO A 6 1.59 -7.65 32.74
CA PRO A 6 2.55 -6.79 32.06
C PRO A 6 1.85 -5.83 31.11
N LYS A 7 2.34 -4.59 31.07
CA LYS A 7 1.85 -3.56 30.15
C LYS A 7 2.67 -3.57 28.87
N VAL A 8 2.00 -3.50 27.74
CA VAL A 8 2.61 -3.49 26.41
C VAL A 8 2.21 -2.22 25.65
N HIS A 9 3.19 -1.57 25.06
CA HIS A 9 2.93 -0.48 24.14
C HIS A 9 2.37 -1.04 22.82
N CYS A 10 1.20 -0.55 22.42
CA CYS A 10 0.53 -0.99 21.21
C CYS A 10 0.46 0.12 20.17
N GLU A 11 0.32 -0.28 18.92
CA GLU A 11 0.04 0.57 17.78
C GLU A 11 -1.23 0.10 17.09
N LEU A 12 -2.06 1.03 16.65
CA LEU A 12 -3.21 0.74 15.80
C LEU A 12 -2.79 0.91 14.33
N LEU A 13 -2.90 -0.17 13.58
CA LEU A 13 -2.69 -0.16 12.13
C LEU A 13 -4.05 -0.24 11.46
N LEU A 14 -4.28 0.65 10.50
CA LEU A 14 -5.52 0.69 9.72
C LEU A 14 -5.20 0.48 8.26
N PHE A 15 -5.90 -0.45 7.63
CA PHE A 15 -5.84 -0.68 6.19
C PHE A 15 -7.24 -0.58 5.61
N CYS A 16 -7.35 0.06 4.46
CA CYS A 16 -8.57 0.11 3.67
C CYS A 16 -8.45 -0.91 2.55
N THR A 17 -9.38 -1.83 2.46
CA THR A 17 -9.45 -2.75 1.32
C THR A 17 -10.13 -2.05 0.14
N ARG A 18 -9.94 -2.61 -1.05
CA ARG A 18 -10.60 -2.10 -2.28
C ARG A 18 -12.02 -2.62 -2.46
N ALA A 19 -12.55 -3.29 -1.45
CA ALA A 19 -13.89 -3.88 -1.52
C ALA A 19 -15.00 -2.82 -1.47
N THR A 20 -16.13 -3.13 -2.06
CA THR A 20 -17.39 -2.41 -1.89
C THR A 20 -18.38 -3.38 -1.25
N PRO A 21 -18.92 -3.10 -0.07
CA PRO A 21 -18.82 -1.88 0.73
C PRO A 21 -17.42 -1.59 1.27
N LEU A 22 -17.20 -0.34 1.76
CA LEU A 22 -15.94 0.07 2.37
C LEU A 22 -15.59 -0.86 3.52
N THR A 23 -14.45 -1.51 3.44
CA THR A 23 -13.95 -2.42 4.47
C THR A 23 -12.63 -1.92 5.00
N LEU A 24 -12.53 -1.75 6.31
CA LEU A 24 -11.28 -1.43 6.99
C LEU A 24 -10.83 -2.62 7.83
N HIS A 25 -9.56 -2.93 7.77
CA HIS A 25 -8.90 -3.83 8.71
C HIS A 25 -8.21 -3.00 9.79
N ALA A 26 -8.59 -3.20 11.03
CA ALA A 26 -8.02 -2.51 12.19
C ALA A 26 -7.25 -3.51 13.05
N TYR A 27 -5.92 -3.39 13.06
CA TYR A 27 -5.02 -4.22 13.84
C TYR A 27 -4.56 -3.48 15.08
N LEU A 28 -4.72 -4.08 16.25
CA LEU A 28 -4.10 -3.61 17.48
C LEU A 28 -2.94 -4.53 17.82
N VAL A 29 -1.72 -4.03 17.66
CA VAL A 29 -0.50 -4.85 17.76
C VAL A 29 0.50 -4.27 18.73
N PRO A 30 1.31 -5.10 19.39
CA PRO A 30 2.49 -4.63 20.11
C PRO A 30 3.39 -3.82 19.18
N LYS A 31 4.05 -2.79 19.72
CA LYS A 31 4.97 -1.95 18.96
C LYS A 31 6.28 -2.69 18.69
N ASP A 32 6.20 -3.71 17.87
CA ASP A 32 7.31 -4.53 17.39
C ASP A 32 7.47 -4.34 15.87
N PRO A 33 8.61 -3.79 15.41
CA PRO A 33 8.84 -3.54 14.00
C PRO A 33 8.72 -4.77 13.10
N ALA A 34 9.15 -5.96 13.57
CA ALA A 34 9.08 -7.18 12.79
C ALA A 34 7.61 -7.59 12.57
N HIS A 35 6.83 -7.60 13.64
CA HIS A 35 5.40 -7.95 13.57
C HIS A 35 4.59 -6.94 12.73
N ILE A 36 4.90 -5.65 12.84
CA ILE A 36 4.29 -4.61 12.01
C ILE A 36 4.62 -4.82 10.54
N GLN A 37 5.85 -5.22 10.22
CA GLN A 37 6.27 -5.52 8.84
C GLN A 37 5.53 -6.73 8.28
N ASP A 38 5.36 -7.79 9.06
CA ASP A 38 4.62 -8.99 8.63
C ASP A 38 3.18 -8.65 8.26
N ILE A 39 2.50 -7.83 9.06
CA ILE A 39 1.14 -7.36 8.75
C ILE A 39 1.13 -6.54 7.46
N HIS A 40 2.12 -5.68 7.25
CA HIS A 40 2.24 -4.93 6.01
C HIS A 40 2.36 -5.82 4.78
N GLU A 41 3.13 -6.91 4.86
CA GLU A 41 3.27 -7.84 3.74
C GLU A 41 1.96 -8.62 3.47
N VAL A 42 1.22 -8.98 4.53
CA VAL A 42 -0.09 -9.65 4.39
C VAL A 42 -1.12 -8.71 3.73
N GLU A 43 -1.15 -7.44 4.13
CA GLU A 43 -2.13 -6.47 3.64
C GLU A 43 -1.78 -5.87 2.25
N LYS A 44 -0.51 -5.98 1.83
CA LYS A 44 0.02 -5.36 0.62
C LYS A 44 -0.75 -5.67 -0.68
N PRO A 45 -1.30 -6.86 -0.91
CA PRO A 45 -2.03 -7.15 -2.15
C PRO A 45 -3.28 -6.29 -2.34
N ASP A 46 -4.06 -6.10 -1.27
CA ASP A 46 -5.41 -5.52 -1.35
C ASP A 46 -5.64 -4.32 -0.45
N GLY A 47 -4.81 -4.15 0.58
CA GLY A 47 -4.95 -3.12 1.59
C GLY A 47 -4.09 -1.89 1.34
N VAL A 48 -4.68 -0.73 1.59
CA VAL A 48 -3.96 0.54 1.61
C VAL A 48 -3.90 1.07 3.03
N ARG A 49 -2.70 1.30 3.55
CA ARG A 49 -2.54 1.80 4.92
C ARG A 49 -3.07 3.21 5.08
N ILE A 50 -4.00 3.39 6.01
CA ILE A 50 -4.46 4.69 6.49
C ILE A 50 -3.55 5.12 7.65
N ARG A 51 -2.75 6.17 7.44
CA ARG A 51 -1.87 6.71 8.47
C ARG A 51 -2.62 7.71 9.33
N LYS A 52 -2.78 7.39 10.62
CA LYS A 52 -3.33 8.30 11.63
C LYS A 52 -2.36 8.44 12.80
N PRO A 53 -2.40 9.60 13.50
CA PRO A 53 -1.51 9.80 14.64
C PRO A 53 -1.78 8.78 15.74
N GLY A 54 -0.71 8.30 16.29
CA GLY A 54 -0.57 7.94 17.61
C GLY A 54 -0.96 6.63 18.15
N THR A 55 -0.11 6.23 19.04
CA THR A 55 -0.32 5.16 19.97
C THR A 55 -0.99 5.68 21.20
N VAL A 56 -1.75 4.84 21.73
CA VAL A 56 -2.26 4.89 23.08
C VAL A 56 -1.19 4.44 24.05
N GLY A 57 -1.32 4.87 25.27
CA GLY A 57 -0.50 4.41 26.38
C GLY A 57 -0.47 2.88 26.49
N PRO A 58 0.43 2.35 27.34
CA PRO A 58 0.59 0.91 27.46
C PRO A 58 -0.69 0.26 27.97
N LEU A 59 -1.16 -0.75 27.23
CA LEU A 59 -2.28 -1.61 27.60
C LEU A 59 -1.80 -2.81 28.41
N GLN A 60 -2.61 -3.27 29.33
CA GLN A 60 -2.35 -4.55 29.98
C GLN A 60 -2.62 -5.69 28.97
N LEU A 61 -1.85 -6.75 29.07
CA LEU A 61 -2.14 -7.99 28.36
C LEU A 61 -3.51 -8.50 28.79
N GLU A 62 -4.21 -9.15 27.85
CA GLU A 62 -5.59 -9.64 28.03
C GLU A 62 -6.65 -8.53 28.09
N ALA A 63 -6.30 -7.27 27.82
CA ALA A 63 -7.30 -6.23 27.69
C ALA A 63 -8.25 -6.52 26.52
N SER A 64 -9.55 -6.49 26.80
CA SER A 64 -10.55 -6.50 25.73
C SER A 64 -10.71 -5.12 25.15
N VAL A 65 -10.69 -5.05 23.83
CA VAL A 65 -10.74 -3.81 23.07
C VAL A 65 -11.82 -3.90 22.01
N HIS A 66 -12.59 -2.85 21.83
CA HIS A 66 -13.55 -2.76 20.75
C HIS A 66 -13.40 -1.46 19.97
N VAL A 67 -13.78 -1.52 18.71
CA VAL A 67 -13.82 -0.37 17.82
C VAL A 67 -15.23 0.21 17.81
N ARG A 68 -15.32 1.53 17.70
CA ARG A 68 -16.55 2.28 17.50
C ARG A 68 -16.39 3.27 16.37
N THR A 69 -17.42 3.46 15.58
CA THR A 69 -17.48 4.46 14.52
C THR A 69 -18.67 5.38 14.69
N SER A 70 -18.60 6.60 14.19
CA SER A 70 -19.70 7.56 14.22
C SER A 70 -20.76 7.32 13.13
N CYS A 71 -20.50 6.42 12.19
CA CYS A 71 -21.46 6.00 11.17
C CYS A 71 -21.92 4.56 11.40
N ARG A 72 -22.98 4.18 10.68
CA ARG A 72 -23.47 2.79 10.72
C ARG A 72 -22.41 1.86 10.13
N SER A 73 -21.96 0.92 10.94
CA SER A 73 -20.95 -0.07 10.55
C SER A 73 -21.26 -1.43 11.19
N GLU A 74 -20.78 -2.47 10.55
CA GLU A 74 -20.70 -3.81 11.11
C GLU A 74 -19.22 -4.11 11.41
N ILE A 75 -18.95 -4.59 12.63
CA ILE A 75 -17.60 -4.81 13.13
C ILE A 75 -17.44 -6.25 13.58
N LEU A 76 -16.53 -6.98 12.95
CA LEU A 76 -16.31 -8.40 13.19
C LEU A 76 -14.82 -8.71 13.40
N PRO A 77 -14.45 -9.33 14.52
CA PRO A 77 -15.24 -9.55 15.73
C PRO A 77 -15.54 -8.23 16.46
N GLU A 78 -16.62 -8.17 17.22
CA GLU A 78 -17.01 -6.99 18.00
C GLU A 78 -15.95 -6.62 19.05
N MET A 79 -15.23 -7.60 19.58
CA MET A 79 -14.17 -7.42 20.56
C MET A 79 -12.90 -8.15 20.15
N MET A 80 -11.78 -7.50 20.36
CA MET A 80 -10.44 -8.06 20.23
C MET A 80 -9.81 -8.21 21.61
N ASN A 81 -9.09 -9.29 21.84
CA ASN A 81 -8.29 -9.49 23.05
C ASN A 81 -6.80 -9.36 22.72
N LEU A 82 -6.11 -8.53 23.48
CA LEU A 82 -4.67 -8.35 23.28
C LEU A 82 -3.89 -9.53 23.87
N TRP A 83 -3.49 -10.47 23.02
CA TRP A 83 -2.65 -11.61 23.41
C TRP A 83 -1.22 -11.45 22.90
N PRO A 84 -0.17 -11.80 23.71
CA PRO A 84 1.23 -11.57 23.35
C PRO A 84 1.71 -12.34 22.13
N LEU A 85 1.07 -13.48 21.83
CA LEU A 85 1.47 -14.42 20.78
C LEU A 85 0.41 -14.62 19.70
N SER A 86 -0.66 -13.81 19.71
CA SER A 86 -1.69 -13.91 18.68
C SER A 86 -1.23 -13.19 17.41
N THR A 87 -1.16 -13.92 16.32
CA THR A 87 -0.72 -13.43 15.03
C THR A 87 -1.67 -12.44 14.37
N ALA A 88 -2.89 -12.27 14.88
CA ALA A 88 -3.86 -11.35 14.27
C ALA A 88 -4.91 -10.88 15.27
N ASN A 89 -4.59 -9.89 16.10
CA ASN A 89 -5.61 -9.11 16.80
C ASN A 89 -6.13 -8.03 15.85
N PHE A 90 -7.06 -8.37 14.97
CA PHE A 90 -7.68 -7.40 14.09
C PHE A 90 -9.19 -7.59 14.03
N CYS A 91 -9.89 -6.55 13.65
CA CYS A 91 -11.28 -6.61 13.28
C CYS A 91 -11.49 -5.99 11.89
N GLU A 92 -12.48 -6.50 11.20
CA GLU A 92 -13.00 -5.94 9.97
C GLU A 92 -14.15 -5.00 10.30
N VAL A 93 -14.10 -3.79 9.74
CA VAL A 93 -15.12 -2.77 9.89
C VAL A 93 -15.75 -2.53 8.54
N TYR A 94 -16.96 -3.03 8.34
CA TYR A 94 -17.75 -2.88 7.12
C TYR A 94 -18.69 -1.69 7.24
N MET A 95 -18.71 -0.83 6.25
CA MET A 95 -19.62 0.32 6.21
C MET A 95 -19.97 0.75 4.80
N GLU A 96 -21.17 1.29 4.63
CA GLU A 96 -21.50 2.05 3.43
C GLU A 96 -20.58 3.29 3.37
N GLN A 97 -20.08 3.63 2.20
CA GLN A 97 -19.10 4.72 2.04
C GLN A 97 -19.67 6.04 2.58
N PRO A 98 -19.18 6.55 3.70
CA PRO A 98 -19.65 7.81 4.24
C PRO A 98 -19.16 8.96 3.36
N GLU A 99 -20.04 9.86 2.96
CA GLU A 99 -19.75 10.94 2.03
C GLU A 99 -18.67 11.92 2.55
N GLU A 100 -18.66 12.21 3.85
CA GLU A 100 -17.75 13.19 4.47
C GLU A 100 -16.63 12.59 5.32
N GLY A 101 -16.61 11.27 5.48
CA GLY A 101 -15.76 10.58 6.45
C GLY A 101 -16.48 10.36 7.79
N PHE A 102 -15.78 9.80 8.75
CA PHE A 102 -16.33 9.38 10.05
C PHE A 102 -15.28 9.44 11.15
N ASP A 103 -15.73 9.53 12.39
CA ASP A 103 -14.89 9.39 13.56
C ASP A 103 -14.78 7.90 13.94
N MET A 104 -13.58 7.48 14.29
CA MET A 104 -13.29 6.12 14.74
C MET A 104 -12.58 6.18 16.09
N GLU A 105 -13.03 5.34 17.00
CA GLU A 105 -12.51 5.23 18.35
C GLU A 105 -12.14 3.79 18.66
N VAL A 106 -11.11 3.61 19.48
CA VAL A 106 -10.77 2.33 20.09
C VAL A 106 -10.91 2.47 21.59
N ILE A 107 -11.70 1.58 22.18
CA ILE A 107 -12.07 1.63 23.59
C ILE A 107 -11.62 0.33 24.25
N SER A 108 -10.91 0.45 25.37
CA SER A 108 -10.48 -0.70 26.17
C SER A 108 -11.41 -0.87 27.38
N SER A 109 -11.70 -2.12 27.74
CA SER A 109 -12.46 -2.45 28.96
C SER A 109 -11.80 -1.92 30.25
N GLN A 110 -10.54 -1.55 30.20
CA GLN A 110 -9.76 -1.05 31.34
C GLN A 110 -9.76 0.48 31.47
N HIS A 111 -10.33 1.19 30.49
CA HIS A 111 -10.33 2.66 30.45
C HIS A 111 -11.74 3.19 30.22
N THR A 112 -12.09 4.28 30.87
CA THR A 112 -13.37 4.97 30.67
C THR A 112 -13.37 5.83 29.40
N GLU A 113 -12.21 6.35 29.01
CA GLU A 113 -12.02 7.14 27.81
C GLU A 113 -11.48 6.28 26.67
N PRO A 114 -11.80 6.63 25.41
CA PRO A 114 -11.19 5.95 24.26
C PRO A 114 -9.67 6.00 24.32
N ILE A 115 -9.05 4.86 24.14
CA ILE A 115 -7.61 4.73 24.13
C ILE A 115 -6.99 5.28 22.84
N TRP A 116 -7.77 5.41 21.81
CA TRP A 116 -7.40 6.04 20.54
C TRP A 116 -8.63 6.63 19.87
N ARG A 117 -8.46 7.77 19.20
CA ARG A 117 -9.50 8.43 18.41
C ARG A 117 -8.88 9.11 17.20
N ALA A 118 -9.51 8.96 16.05
CA ALA A 118 -9.15 9.73 14.87
C ALA A 118 -10.36 9.95 13.94
N LYS A 119 -10.32 11.03 13.19
CA LYS A 119 -11.23 11.24 12.07
C LYS A 119 -10.65 10.60 10.81
N ILE A 120 -11.40 9.67 10.25
CA ILE A 120 -11.11 9.04 8.95
C ILE A 120 -11.82 9.88 7.90
N ARG A 121 -11.07 10.57 7.07
CA ARG A 121 -11.62 11.43 6.03
C ARG A 121 -11.83 10.67 4.74
N ARG A 122 -12.71 11.14 3.90
CA ARG A 122 -12.97 10.54 2.59
C ARG A 122 -11.68 10.30 1.79
N ASN A 123 -10.75 11.23 1.80
CA ASN A 123 -9.47 11.12 1.10
C ASN A 123 -8.51 10.06 1.69
N ASP A 124 -8.75 9.58 2.90
CA ASP A 124 -7.92 8.54 3.51
C ASP A 124 -8.25 7.14 2.94
N TYR A 125 -9.51 6.90 2.53
CA TYR A 125 -9.98 5.63 1.98
C TYR A 125 -10.40 5.73 0.50
N LEU A 126 -10.84 6.87 0.04
CA LEU A 126 -10.96 7.13 -1.39
C LEU A 126 -9.56 7.43 -1.91
N GLN A 127 -8.79 6.39 -2.14
CA GLN A 127 -7.73 6.54 -3.10
C GLN A 127 -8.41 6.86 -4.43
N PRO A 128 -7.94 7.86 -5.20
CA PRO A 128 -8.40 8.04 -6.58
C PRO A 128 -8.32 6.65 -7.20
N SER A 129 -9.45 6.16 -7.70
CA SER A 129 -9.62 4.82 -8.22
C SER A 129 -8.38 4.46 -9.03
N ARG A 130 -7.45 3.73 -8.44
CA ARG A 130 -6.45 3.02 -9.19
C ARG A 130 -7.19 1.84 -9.79
N SER A 131 -7.97 2.14 -10.84
CA SER A 131 -8.23 1.13 -11.84
C SER A 131 -6.91 0.45 -12.12
N PRO A 132 -6.85 -0.86 -12.39
CA PRO A 132 -5.61 -1.53 -12.74
C PRO A 132 -4.93 -0.95 -14.01
N GLY A 133 -5.17 0.31 -14.35
CA GLY A 133 -4.64 1.11 -15.44
C GLY A 133 -4.37 2.57 -15.12
N GLN A 134 -4.58 3.06 -13.88
CA GLN A 134 -4.26 4.45 -13.53
C GLN A 134 -3.41 4.55 -12.25
N VAL A 135 -2.16 4.17 -12.37
CA VAL A 135 -1.10 4.84 -11.60
C VAL A 135 -1.11 6.28 -12.09
N GLY A 136 -1.58 7.23 -11.27
CA GLY A 136 -1.50 8.64 -11.64
C GLY A 136 -0.07 8.96 -12.05
N SER A 137 0.10 9.79 -13.08
CA SER A 137 1.39 10.12 -13.68
C SER A 137 2.48 10.47 -12.65
N GLN A 138 2.12 11.05 -11.51
CA GLN A 138 3.05 11.36 -10.43
C GLN A 138 3.52 10.14 -9.62
N GLY A 139 2.64 9.15 -9.37
CA GLY A 139 3.03 7.94 -8.62
C GLY A 139 3.88 6.99 -9.45
N ALA A 140 3.59 6.86 -10.75
CA ALA A 140 4.39 6.06 -11.68
C ALA A 140 5.74 6.71 -11.97
N ALA A 141 5.75 8.04 -12.16
CA ALA A 141 6.98 8.80 -12.37
C ALA A 141 7.88 8.71 -11.15
N GLY A 142 7.32 8.85 -9.93
CA GLY A 142 8.07 8.67 -8.69
C GLY A 142 8.66 7.28 -8.57
N PHE A 143 7.89 6.22 -8.81
CA PHE A 143 8.40 4.85 -8.80
C PHE A 143 9.57 4.65 -9.79
N VAL A 144 9.42 5.15 -11.01
CA VAL A 144 10.46 5.02 -12.05
C VAL A 144 11.74 5.76 -11.65
N ASP A 145 11.62 6.94 -11.03
CA ASP A 145 12.77 7.72 -10.57
C ASP A 145 13.46 7.09 -9.34
N GLU A 146 12.69 6.68 -8.34
CA GLU A 146 13.19 6.08 -7.10
C GLU A 146 13.89 4.74 -7.34
N ASN A 147 13.37 3.93 -8.29
CA ASN A 147 13.92 2.60 -8.59
C ASN A 147 14.84 2.59 -9.82
N ARG A 148 15.31 3.75 -10.29
CA ARG A 148 16.13 3.89 -11.51
C ARG A 148 17.32 2.93 -11.54
N ALA A 149 18.09 2.87 -10.48
CA ALA A 149 19.29 2.03 -10.42
C ALA A 149 18.96 0.53 -10.53
N GLU A 150 17.90 0.10 -9.84
CA GLU A 150 17.43 -1.27 -9.85
C GLU A 150 16.86 -1.67 -11.22
N LEU A 151 16.05 -0.81 -11.82
CA LEU A 151 15.51 -1.04 -13.16
C LEU A 151 16.58 -1.11 -14.23
N ILE A 152 17.64 -0.29 -14.16
CA ILE A 152 18.78 -0.35 -15.08
C ILE A 152 19.49 -1.70 -14.97
N SER A 153 19.65 -2.25 -13.76
CA SER A 153 20.37 -3.51 -13.56
C SER A 153 19.54 -4.77 -13.83
N ARG A 154 18.21 -4.70 -13.65
CA ARG A 154 17.33 -5.87 -13.74
C ARG A 154 16.63 -6.04 -15.09
N VAL A 155 16.37 -4.96 -15.82
CA VAL A 155 15.68 -5.04 -17.11
C VAL A 155 16.67 -5.45 -18.20
N THR A 156 16.55 -6.69 -18.67
CA THR A 156 17.41 -7.25 -19.73
C THR A 156 16.80 -7.09 -21.12
N GLU A 157 15.48 -7.19 -21.23
CA GLU A 157 14.72 -7.10 -22.48
C GLU A 157 14.27 -5.65 -22.75
N VAL A 158 15.22 -4.80 -23.17
CA VAL A 158 14.96 -3.36 -23.34
C VAL A 158 14.26 -3.05 -24.67
N MET A 159 14.59 -3.79 -25.73
CA MET A 159 14.07 -3.48 -27.06
C MET A 159 12.56 -3.61 -27.18
N PRO A 160 11.88 -4.66 -26.65
CA PRO A 160 10.41 -4.72 -26.65
C PRO A 160 9.76 -3.54 -25.95
N ILE A 161 10.39 -3.03 -24.90
CA ILE A 161 9.92 -1.84 -24.19
C ILE A 161 10.08 -0.59 -25.06
N ALA A 162 11.21 -0.45 -25.71
CA ALA A 162 11.49 0.66 -26.63
C ALA A 162 10.57 0.67 -27.84
N ASP A 163 10.24 -0.51 -28.40
CA ASP A 163 9.28 -0.66 -29.50
C ASP A 163 7.89 -0.14 -29.11
N GLU A 164 7.41 -0.53 -27.94
CA GLU A 164 6.11 -0.10 -27.44
C GLU A 164 6.08 1.40 -27.13
N LEU A 165 7.14 1.95 -26.53
CA LEU A 165 7.25 3.38 -26.26
C LEU A 165 7.35 4.22 -27.56
N LEU A 166 8.00 3.69 -28.59
CA LEU A 166 8.05 4.32 -29.90
C LEU A 166 6.65 4.29 -30.56
N SER A 167 5.96 3.16 -30.50
CA SER A 167 4.60 3.01 -31.05
C SER A 167 3.60 3.97 -30.41
N GLN A 168 3.74 4.22 -29.12
CA GLN A 168 2.94 5.17 -28.34
C GLN A 168 3.39 6.63 -28.52
N GLY A 169 4.43 6.90 -29.30
CA GLY A 169 4.98 8.25 -29.51
C GLY A 169 5.64 8.86 -28.27
N VAL A 170 5.98 8.05 -27.27
CA VAL A 170 6.65 8.48 -26.03
C VAL A 170 8.10 8.81 -26.24
N ILE A 171 8.78 8.03 -27.08
CA ILE A 171 10.16 8.30 -27.53
C ILE A 171 10.16 8.55 -29.04
N VAL A 172 11.10 9.35 -29.48
CA VAL A 172 11.30 9.64 -30.91
C VAL A 172 12.21 8.61 -31.55
N ARG A 173 12.15 8.50 -32.89
CA ARG A 173 12.93 7.53 -33.66
C ARG A 173 14.44 7.66 -33.43
N GLU A 174 14.94 8.88 -33.20
CA GLU A 174 16.34 9.11 -32.89
C GLU A 174 16.75 8.45 -31.55
N THR A 175 15.93 8.64 -30.51
CA THR A 175 16.13 7.98 -29.21
C THR A 175 16.10 6.46 -29.36
N TYR A 176 15.14 5.93 -30.12
CA TYR A 176 15.05 4.51 -30.41
C TYR A 176 16.32 3.96 -31.08
N SER A 177 16.83 4.65 -32.10
CA SER A 177 18.05 4.26 -32.80
C SER A 177 19.27 4.26 -31.88
N ASN A 178 19.34 5.24 -30.95
CA ASN A 178 20.41 5.30 -29.95
C ASN A 178 20.32 4.15 -28.93
N ILE A 179 19.11 3.73 -28.55
CA ILE A 179 18.87 2.57 -27.68
C ILE A 179 19.32 1.30 -28.40
N ASP A 180 18.93 1.13 -29.69
CA ASP A 180 19.27 -0.06 -30.47
C ASP A 180 20.77 -0.20 -30.63
N ALA A 181 21.49 0.89 -30.92
CA ALA A 181 22.94 0.93 -31.09
C ALA A 181 23.73 0.71 -29.79
N ALA A 182 23.11 0.79 -28.62
CA ALA A 182 23.79 0.65 -27.34
C ALA A 182 24.24 -0.81 -27.09
N PRO A 183 25.46 -1.03 -26.55
CA PRO A 183 26.08 -2.36 -26.53
C PRO A 183 25.54 -3.31 -25.46
N THR A 184 24.97 -2.81 -24.38
CA THR A 184 24.46 -3.63 -23.26
C THR A 184 23.07 -3.16 -22.82
N SER A 185 22.31 -4.07 -22.20
CA SER A 185 20.98 -3.76 -21.68
C SER A 185 21.02 -2.58 -20.70
N GLU A 186 22.04 -2.50 -19.87
CA GLU A 186 22.21 -1.40 -18.92
C GLU A 186 22.43 -0.05 -19.62
N VAL A 187 23.22 -0.03 -20.69
CA VAL A 187 23.45 1.19 -21.48
C VAL A 187 22.18 1.55 -22.25
N LYS A 188 21.50 0.56 -22.84
CA LYS A 188 20.17 0.75 -23.47
C LYS A 188 19.19 1.38 -22.49
N MET A 189 19.11 0.87 -21.28
CA MET A 189 18.26 1.42 -20.24
C MET A 189 18.61 2.85 -19.85
N ARG A 190 19.90 3.20 -19.79
CA ARG A 190 20.30 4.59 -19.50
C ARG A 190 19.86 5.55 -20.59
N VAL A 191 20.03 5.18 -21.86
CA VAL A 191 19.57 5.97 -23.01
C VAL A 191 18.04 6.09 -23.00
N LEU A 192 17.34 5.00 -22.67
CA LEU A 192 15.89 5.02 -22.52
C LEU A 192 15.43 6.02 -21.44
N TYR A 193 16.13 6.05 -20.31
CA TYR A 193 15.83 7.00 -19.22
C TYR A 193 16.00 8.47 -19.63
N GLU A 194 16.97 8.77 -20.50
CA GLU A 194 17.12 10.13 -21.07
C GLU A 194 15.91 10.50 -21.93
N GLY A 195 15.43 9.57 -22.76
CA GLY A 195 14.20 9.73 -23.52
C GLY A 195 12.97 9.93 -22.63
N LEU A 196 12.83 9.12 -21.58
CA LEU A 196 11.73 9.23 -20.61
C LEU A 196 11.78 10.55 -19.85
N HIS A 197 12.96 11.05 -19.52
CA HIS A 197 13.12 12.35 -18.88
C HIS A 197 12.59 13.48 -19.77
N SER A 198 12.91 13.43 -21.06
CA SER A 198 12.43 14.39 -22.06
C SER A 198 10.91 14.31 -22.25
N ALA A 199 10.32 13.09 -22.18
CA ALA A 199 8.88 12.87 -22.28
C ALA A 199 8.11 13.22 -20.98
N GLY A 200 8.81 13.50 -19.89
CA GLY A 200 8.24 13.91 -18.61
C GLY A 200 7.45 12.81 -17.88
N ALA A 201 6.51 13.22 -17.03
CA ALA A 201 5.72 12.29 -16.21
C ALA A 201 4.86 11.31 -17.03
N GLN A 202 4.38 11.72 -18.19
CA GLN A 202 3.58 10.87 -19.09
C GLN A 202 4.42 9.75 -19.69
N GLY A 203 5.66 10.04 -20.09
CA GLY A 203 6.59 9.04 -20.60
C GLY A 203 6.95 7.98 -19.54
N LYS A 204 7.21 8.42 -18.31
CA LYS A 204 7.47 7.52 -17.19
C LYS A 204 6.25 6.66 -16.83
N LEU A 205 5.04 7.20 -16.96
CA LEU A 205 3.80 6.45 -16.77
C LEU A 205 3.63 5.35 -17.82
N ALA A 206 3.88 5.67 -19.09
CA ALA A 206 3.82 4.69 -20.17
C ALA A 206 4.83 3.56 -19.94
N PHE A 207 6.06 3.90 -19.63
CA PHE A 207 7.12 2.94 -19.28
C PHE A 207 6.72 2.03 -18.11
N TYR A 208 6.19 2.59 -17.04
CA TYR A 208 5.72 1.82 -15.89
C TYR A 208 4.64 0.80 -16.26
N ARG A 209 3.67 1.19 -17.11
CA ARG A 209 2.61 0.29 -17.59
C ARG A 209 3.15 -0.88 -18.42
N ILE A 210 4.13 -0.62 -19.27
CA ILE A 210 4.78 -1.65 -20.08
C ILE A 210 5.52 -2.65 -19.18
N LEU A 211 6.26 -2.17 -18.18
CA LEU A 211 6.92 -3.04 -17.20
C LEU A 211 5.92 -3.94 -16.46
N GLN A 212 4.79 -3.40 -16.04
CA GLN A 212 3.75 -4.20 -15.36
C GLN A 212 3.15 -5.26 -16.28
N ALA A 213 2.90 -4.92 -17.55
CA ALA A 213 2.37 -5.87 -18.52
C ALA A 213 3.35 -7.03 -18.77
N GLN A 214 4.65 -6.75 -18.89
CA GLN A 214 5.66 -7.79 -19.08
C GLN A 214 5.78 -8.72 -17.86
N GLN A 215 5.70 -8.20 -16.64
CA GLN A 215 5.72 -9.03 -15.42
C GLN A 215 4.50 -9.95 -15.34
N SER A 216 3.33 -9.49 -15.77
CA SER A 216 2.10 -10.29 -15.80
C SER A 216 2.18 -11.46 -16.79
N LEU A 217 2.85 -11.28 -17.92
CA LEU A 217 3.06 -12.33 -18.93
C LEU A 217 4.01 -13.42 -18.40
N LEU A 218 5.08 -13.06 -17.73
CA LEU A 218 6.05 -14.01 -17.16
C LEU A 218 5.46 -14.87 -16.03
N HIS A 219 4.47 -14.36 -15.29
CA HIS A 219 3.77 -15.15 -14.28
C HIS A 219 2.72 -16.10 -14.86
N SER A 220 2.22 -15.88 -16.08
CA SER A 220 1.29 -16.78 -16.74
C SER A 220 1.98 -17.97 -17.43
N GLU A 221 3.23 -17.85 -17.85
CA GLU A 221 3.99 -18.93 -18.51
C GLU A 221 4.55 -19.97 -17.51
N ASN A 222 4.70 -19.63 -16.23
CA ASN A 222 5.20 -20.56 -15.21
C ASN A 222 4.10 -21.47 -14.59
N LYS A 223 2.91 -21.53 -15.16
CA LYS A 223 1.78 -22.38 -14.73
C LYS A 223 1.39 -23.48 -15.72
N GLN A 224 2.30 -23.87 -16.61
CA GLN A 224 2.11 -25.08 -17.43
C GLN A 224 3.04 -26.20 -16.98
#